data_77c12517db4947831c6a0313fd1c9153
#
_entry.id   77c12517db4947831c6a0313fd1c9153
#
_cell.length_a   1.000
_cell.length_b   1.000
_cell.length_c   1.000
_cell.angle_alpha   90.00
_cell.angle_beta   90.00
_cell.angle_gamma   90.00
#
_symmetry.space_group_name_H-M   'P 1'
#
loop_
_entity.id
_entity.type
_entity.pdbx_description
1 polymer ?
#
loop_
_entity_poly.entity_id
_entity_poly.type
_entity_poly.pdbx_seq_one_letter_code
_entity_poly.pdbx_strand_id
1 'polypeptide(L)'
;VVALIKICRTFFEAGFTLQLSKTLADYSSFFTKDKTERFQKLMLKTKAINLRYDWTIQEIEEIYNLPLPELLFRAQTVHREYHKPDEIQACQLLSIKTGGCPEDCAYCPQSAHYKTEVEREPLMNVEKVLATAKQAKAEGATRFCMGAAWRDVPNGKQFDDVLEMVRGVRTLEMEACCTLGMLNEEQAEKLAAAGLTAYNHNLDTSPEFYGEIISTRTYDERLQTLERVRNAGITVCCGGIIGMGEQRQDRYSLLQQLAQQNPHPESVPVNMLVRVHGTPLEEEKEIDSFELVRMIATARILMPASFVRLSAGRLQLSDEAQALCFMAGANSVFMGEKLLTTPNPESDRDRTLLDKLGMRWIDEEKTKAETKVTFA
;
A
#
# COMPACT_ATOMS: atom_id res chain seq x y z
N VAL A 1 6.45 30.88 18.72
CA VAL A 1 6.21 29.70 19.57
C VAL A 1 7.48 29.34 20.31
N VAL A 2 8.63 29.14 19.65
CA VAL A 2 9.91 28.81 20.30
C VAL A 2 10.37 29.90 21.28
N ALA A 3 10.15 31.19 20.96
CA ALA A 3 10.43 32.31 21.85
C ALA A 3 9.46 32.33 23.05
N LEU A 4 8.17 32.00 22.86
CA LEU A 4 7.21 31.92 23.96
C LEU A 4 7.48 30.74 24.91
N ILE A 5 7.87 29.58 24.37
CA ILE A 5 8.25 28.42 25.18
C ILE A 5 9.50 28.70 26.01
N LYS A 6 10.49 29.41 25.45
CA LYS A 6 11.67 29.86 26.21
C LYS A 6 11.29 30.85 27.31
N ILE A 7 10.41 31.80 27.04
CA ILE A 7 9.92 32.79 28.03
C ILE A 7 9.15 32.08 29.14
N CYS A 8 8.24 31.15 28.85
CA CYS A 8 7.50 30.40 29.87
C CYS A 8 8.43 29.54 30.75
N ARG A 9 9.49 28.96 30.22
CA ARG A 9 10.45 28.14 30.95
C ARG A 9 11.28 29.00 31.96
N THR A 10 11.69 30.20 31.54
CA THR A 10 12.45 31.12 32.38
C THR A 10 11.61 31.71 33.51
N PHE A 11 10.31 31.91 33.34
CA PHE A 11 9.38 32.37 34.36
C PHE A 11 8.97 31.28 35.35
N PHE A 12 8.95 30.02 34.95
CA PHE A 12 8.63 28.90 35.84
C PHE A 12 9.79 28.59 36.79
N GLU A 13 11.04 28.82 36.36
CA GLU A 13 12.24 28.66 37.20
C GLU A 13 12.46 29.83 38.20
N ALA A 14 11.74 30.95 38.04
CA ALA A 14 11.86 32.15 38.88
C ALA A 14 10.79 32.30 39.99
N GLY A 15 9.94 31.30 40.24
CA GLY A 15 9.01 31.25 41.37
C GLY A 15 7.83 32.24 41.35
N PHE A 16 7.45 32.80 40.24
CA PHE A 16 6.32 33.76 40.10
C PHE A 16 5.00 33.06 39.78
N THR A 17 4.25 32.66 40.81
CA THR A 17 3.02 31.88 40.68
C THR A 17 1.69 32.68 40.86
N LEU A 18 1.67 33.98 40.97
CA LEU A 18 0.44 34.70 41.43
C LEU A 18 -0.12 35.82 40.51
N GLN A 19 0.42 36.06 39.35
CA GLN A 19 -0.12 37.13 38.46
C GLN A 19 -0.48 36.68 37.03
N LEU A 20 -0.38 35.37 36.75
CA LEU A 20 -0.66 34.82 35.40
C LEU A 20 -2.14 34.54 35.10
N SER A 21 -3.03 34.55 36.08
CA SER A 21 -4.45 34.20 35.88
C SER A 21 -5.26 35.29 35.14
N LYS A 22 -4.91 36.56 35.27
CA LYS A 22 -5.59 37.65 34.56
C LYS A 22 -5.11 37.81 33.12
N THR A 23 -3.81 37.63 32.89
CA THR A 23 -3.21 37.78 31.55
C THR A 23 -3.56 36.61 30.61
N LEU A 24 -3.77 35.39 31.15
CA LEU A 24 -4.21 34.24 30.36
C LEU A 24 -5.68 34.33 29.94
N ALA A 25 -6.54 34.98 30.76
CA ALA A 25 -7.95 35.22 30.42
C ALA A 25 -8.09 36.24 29.27
N ASP A 26 -7.25 37.27 29.22
CA ASP A 26 -7.24 38.25 28.14
C ASP A 26 -6.65 37.68 26.84
N TYR A 27 -5.76 36.71 26.90
CA TYR A 27 -5.23 36.01 25.70
C TYR A 27 -6.19 34.95 25.17
N SER A 28 -7.07 34.36 26.01
CA SER A 28 -8.05 33.36 25.57
C SER A 28 -9.13 33.98 24.65
N SER A 29 -9.44 35.27 24.80
CA SER A 29 -10.35 35.98 23.93
C SER A 29 -9.78 36.32 22.55
N PHE A 30 -8.46 36.28 22.37
CA PHE A 30 -7.79 36.52 21.09
C PHE A 30 -7.71 35.26 20.19
N PHE A 31 -7.87 34.07 20.78
CA PHE A 31 -7.94 32.81 20.05
C PHE A 31 -9.39 32.32 20.02
N THR A 32 -10.20 32.91 19.13
CA THR A 32 -11.48 32.28 18.79
C THR A 32 -11.23 30.89 18.23
N LYS A 33 -12.13 29.94 18.51
CA LYS A 33 -12.06 28.55 18.00
C LYS A 33 -11.73 28.50 16.50
N ASP A 34 -12.27 29.46 15.74
CA ASP A 34 -12.02 29.67 14.31
C ASP A 34 -10.55 30.03 14.00
N LYS A 35 -9.87 30.86 14.82
CA LYS A 35 -8.46 31.22 14.62
C LYS A 35 -7.53 30.07 14.97
N THR A 36 -7.88 29.27 15.97
CA THR A 36 -7.10 28.09 16.35
C THR A 36 -7.24 27.01 15.27
N GLU A 37 -8.45 26.80 14.77
CA GLU A 37 -8.70 25.89 13.64
C GLU A 37 -8.04 26.39 12.34
N ARG A 38 -8.08 27.69 12.08
CA ARG A 38 -7.39 28.30 10.94
C ARG A 38 -5.87 28.20 11.06
N PHE A 39 -5.32 28.35 12.27
CA PHE A 39 -3.90 28.17 12.53
C PHE A 39 -3.48 26.71 12.45
N GLN A 40 -4.28 25.77 12.98
CA GLN A 40 -4.08 24.33 12.76
C GLN A 40 -4.21 23.96 11.28
N LYS A 41 -5.19 24.52 10.57
CA LYS A 41 -5.37 24.32 9.13
C LYS A 41 -4.23 24.93 8.30
N LEU A 42 -3.66 26.07 8.76
CA LEU A 42 -2.47 26.68 8.16
C LEU A 42 -1.22 25.87 8.48
N MET A 43 -1.06 25.37 9.70
CA MET A 43 0.05 24.49 10.08
C MET A 43 -0.03 23.12 9.40
N LEU A 44 -1.23 22.60 9.16
CA LEU A 44 -1.46 21.40 8.36
C LEU A 44 -1.20 21.67 6.85
N LYS A 45 -1.50 22.89 6.35
CA LYS A 45 -1.14 23.30 4.98
C LYS A 45 0.32 23.71 4.82
N THR A 46 0.99 24.17 5.88
CA THR A 46 2.42 24.55 5.86
C THR A 46 3.36 23.45 6.30
N LYS A 47 2.87 22.30 6.77
CA LYS A 47 3.63 21.07 6.61
C LYS A 47 3.63 20.75 5.11
N ALA A 48 4.40 21.53 4.34
CA ALA A 48 4.85 21.05 3.05
C ALA A 48 5.43 19.68 3.35
N ILE A 49 4.71 18.64 2.90
CA ILE A 49 5.10 17.25 3.05
C ILE A 49 6.44 17.18 2.32
N ASN A 50 7.53 17.27 3.06
CA ASN A 50 8.87 17.21 2.50
C ASN A 50 9.14 15.73 2.19
N LEU A 51 8.41 15.19 1.19
CA LEU A 51 8.65 13.86 0.68
C LEU A 51 10.03 13.87 0.03
N ARG A 52 10.82 12.90 0.35
CA ARG A 52 12.19 12.77 -0.13
C ARG A 52 12.27 11.67 -1.18
N TYR A 53 12.88 11.96 -2.33
CA TYR A 53 12.99 11.06 -3.48
C TYR A 53 14.45 10.69 -3.85
N ASP A 54 15.43 11.15 -3.08
CA ASP A 54 16.87 11.04 -3.34
C ASP A 54 17.60 10.14 -2.34
N TRP A 55 16.90 9.14 -1.81
CA TRP A 55 17.48 8.18 -0.88
C TRP A 55 18.62 7.39 -1.50
N THR A 56 19.78 7.36 -0.83
CA THR A 56 20.91 6.52 -1.20
C THR A 56 20.77 5.11 -0.64
N ILE A 57 21.38 4.12 -1.30
CA ILE A 57 21.43 2.73 -0.80
C ILE A 57 22.00 2.67 0.62
N GLN A 58 23.06 3.45 0.90
CA GLN A 58 23.68 3.47 2.21
C GLN A 58 22.71 3.94 3.31
N GLU A 59 21.96 5.01 3.08
CA GLU A 59 20.96 5.49 4.05
C GLU A 59 19.85 4.46 4.28
N ILE A 60 19.43 3.77 3.22
CA ILE A 60 18.42 2.71 3.32
C ILE A 60 18.98 1.54 4.12
N GLU A 61 20.21 1.13 3.87
CA GLU A 61 20.90 0.09 4.61
C GLU A 61 21.04 0.45 6.11
N GLU A 62 21.44 1.68 6.42
CA GLU A 62 21.54 2.17 7.80
C GLU A 62 20.18 2.11 8.52
N ILE A 63 19.10 2.52 7.84
CA ILE A 63 17.74 2.46 8.40
C ILE A 63 17.29 1.01 8.58
N TYR A 64 17.45 0.18 7.56
CA TYR A 64 17.01 -1.22 7.57
C TYR A 64 17.68 -2.05 8.67
N ASN A 65 18.97 -1.79 8.94
CA ASN A 65 19.79 -2.51 9.91
C ASN A 65 19.74 -1.92 11.33
N LEU A 66 18.94 -0.89 11.59
CA LEU A 66 18.72 -0.39 12.95
C LEU A 66 18.30 -1.54 13.90
N PRO A 67 18.61 -1.45 15.21
CA PRO A 67 17.96 -2.31 16.20
C PRO A 67 16.45 -2.28 15.99
N LEU A 68 15.79 -3.44 15.97
CA LEU A 68 14.38 -3.54 15.63
C LEU A 68 13.47 -2.60 16.42
N PRO A 69 13.64 -2.43 17.77
CA PRO A 69 12.84 -1.48 18.54
C PRO A 69 12.99 -0.04 18.06
N GLU A 70 14.20 0.39 17.67
CA GLU A 70 14.46 1.73 17.15
C GLU A 70 13.83 1.92 15.75
N LEU A 71 13.95 0.92 14.89
CA LEU A 71 13.33 0.94 13.57
C LEU A 71 11.81 1.07 13.67
N LEU A 72 11.17 0.28 14.52
CA LEU A 72 9.73 0.34 14.78
C LEU A 72 9.28 1.69 15.35
N PHE A 73 10.05 2.24 16.29
CA PHE A 73 9.76 3.55 16.86
C PHE A 73 9.78 4.65 15.80
N ARG A 74 10.79 4.67 14.93
CA ARG A 74 10.89 5.63 13.82
C ARG A 74 9.76 5.44 12.83
N ALA A 75 9.47 4.21 12.43
CA ALA A 75 8.38 3.90 11.51
C ALA A 75 7.01 4.35 12.07
N GLN A 76 6.73 4.09 13.37
CA GLN A 76 5.52 4.54 14.04
C GLN A 76 5.43 6.06 14.15
N THR A 77 6.55 6.73 14.40
CA THR A 77 6.59 8.20 14.44
C THR A 77 6.16 8.77 13.09
N VAL A 78 6.75 8.28 12.02
CA VAL A 78 6.39 8.67 10.64
C VAL A 78 4.94 8.29 10.32
N HIS A 79 4.53 7.05 10.65
CA HIS A 79 3.17 6.58 10.38
C HIS A 79 2.10 7.52 10.98
N ARG A 80 2.25 7.90 12.26
CA ARG A 80 1.31 8.78 12.98
C ARG A 80 1.27 10.21 12.45
N GLU A 81 2.27 10.63 11.69
CA GLU A 81 2.27 11.94 11.04
C GLU A 81 1.39 12.00 9.79
N TYR A 82 1.21 10.86 9.11
CA TYR A 82 0.55 10.79 7.81
C TYR A 82 -0.75 9.97 7.81
N HIS A 83 -0.91 9.08 8.79
CA HIS A 83 -2.04 8.15 8.87
C HIS A 83 -2.59 8.08 10.30
N LYS A 84 -3.84 7.70 10.44
CA LYS A 84 -4.40 7.31 11.73
C LYS A 84 -3.85 5.93 12.12
N PRO A 85 -3.27 5.80 13.33
CA PRO A 85 -2.50 4.60 13.69
C PRO A 85 -3.34 3.35 13.95
N ASP A 86 -4.64 3.52 14.09
CA ASP A 86 -5.63 2.48 14.38
C ASP A 86 -6.48 2.09 13.17
N GLU A 87 -6.23 2.69 11.98
CA GLU A 87 -7.01 2.44 10.78
C GLU A 87 -6.25 1.58 9.76
N ILE A 88 -6.94 0.54 9.24
CA ILE A 88 -6.44 -0.36 8.21
C ILE A 88 -7.36 -0.30 6.99
N GLN A 89 -6.80 -0.12 5.80
CA GLN A 89 -7.54 -0.20 4.55
C GLN A 89 -7.82 -1.66 4.19
N ALA A 90 -9.08 -2.01 4.02
CA ALA A 90 -9.53 -3.29 3.50
C ALA A 90 -9.59 -3.26 1.97
N CYS A 91 -8.89 -4.19 1.32
CA CYS A 91 -8.90 -4.37 -0.12
C CYS A 91 -9.35 -5.80 -0.46
N GLN A 92 -10.20 -5.95 -1.46
CA GLN A 92 -10.55 -7.27 -2.01
C GLN A 92 -9.85 -7.47 -3.34
N LEU A 93 -9.26 -8.65 -3.56
CA LEU A 93 -8.60 -9.03 -4.81
C LEU A 93 -9.35 -10.17 -5.48
N LEU A 94 -9.69 -9.99 -6.75
CA LEU A 94 -10.35 -11.01 -7.57
C LEU A 94 -9.52 -11.34 -8.81
N SER A 95 -9.26 -12.63 -9.06
CA SER A 95 -8.75 -13.08 -10.35
C SER A 95 -9.88 -13.08 -11.37
N ILE A 96 -9.88 -12.12 -12.29
CA ILE A 96 -10.91 -12.01 -13.34
C ILE A 96 -10.57 -12.85 -14.59
N LYS A 97 -9.29 -13.23 -14.73
CA LYS A 97 -8.81 -14.20 -15.71
C LYS A 97 -7.64 -14.96 -15.12
N THR A 98 -7.73 -16.28 -14.99
CA THR A 98 -6.80 -17.11 -14.26
C THR A 98 -5.98 -18.01 -15.19
N GLY A 99 -4.68 -18.14 -14.89
CA GLY A 99 -3.78 -19.11 -15.54
C GLY A 99 -3.44 -18.82 -16.99
N GLY A 100 -2.46 -19.55 -17.50
CA GLY A 100 -2.01 -19.45 -18.89
C GLY A 100 -1.33 -18.12 -19.23
N CYS A 101 -0.72 -17.45 -18.27
CA CYS A 101 0.09 -16.26 -18.50
C CYS A 101 1.37 -16.65 -19.25
N PRO A 102 1.73 -15.94 -20.34
CA PRO A 102 2.94 -16.26 -21.11
C PRO A 102 4.24 -15.81 -20.43
N GLU A 103 4.19 -15.19 -19.26
CA GLU A 103 5.35 -14.81 -18.47
C GLU A 103 5.88 -15.98 -17.66
N ASP A 104 7.20 -15.99 -17.42
CA ASP A 104 7.95 -17.04 -16.69
C ASP A 104 8.29 -16.65 -15.25
N CYS A 105 7.55 -15.73 -14.63
CA CYS A 105 7.81 -15.32 -13.24
C CYS A 105 7.93 -16.54 -12.32
N ALA A 106 9.12 -16.78 -11.76
CA ALA A 106 9.48 -18.00 -11.04
C ALA A 106 8.62 -18.32 -9.81
N TYR A 107 7.97 -17.32 -9.23
CA TYR A 107 7.06 -17.46 -8.09
C TYR A 107 5.59 -17.68 -8.48
N CYS A 108 5.23 -17.52 -9.78
CA CYS A 108 3.83 -17.36 -10.17
C CYS A 108 3.22 -18.66 -10.70
N PRO A 109 2.22 -19.24 -10.00
CA PRO A 109 1.59 -20.48 -10.45
C PRO A 109 0.67 -20.31 -11.66
N GLN A 110 0.40 -19.05 -12.09
CA GLN A 110 -0.41 -18.76 -13.28
C GLN A 110 0.39 -18.80 -14.60
N SER A 111 1.71 -18.95 -14.51
CA SER A 111 2.60 -19.05 -15.68
C SER A 111 2.26 -20.26 -16.54
N ALA A 112 2.28 -20.07 -17.87
CA ALA A 112 2.17 -21.17 -18.81
C ALA A 112 3.44 -22.02 -18.93
N HIS A 113 4.55 -21.55 -18.37
CA HIS A 113 5.86 -22.24 -18.36
C HIS A 113 5.93 -23.34 -17.30
N TYR A 114 5.05 -23.31 -16.28
CA TYR A 114 5.10 -24.24 -15.15
C TYR A 114 3.88 -25.15 -15.08
N LYS A 115 4.07 -26.34 -14.51
CA LYS A 115 3.00 -27.32 -14.29
C LYS A 115 2.49 -27.20 -12.85
N THR A 116 1.50 -26.35 -12.64
CA THR A 116 0.87 -26.13 -11.35
C THR A 116 -0.57 -26.63 -11.37
N GLU A 117 -1.23 -26.67 -10.21
CA GLU A 117 -2.63 -27.06 -10.09
C GLU A 117 -3.61 -25.90 -10.47
N VAL A 118 -3.09 -24.77 -10.94
CA VAL A 118 -3.91 -23.63 -11.34
C VAL A 118 -4.59 -23.90 -12.68
N GLU A 119 -5.90 -24.05 -12.66
CA GLU A 119 -6.72 -24.20 -13.85
C GLU A 119 -6.78 -22.90 -14.66
N ARG A 120 -6.87 -23.04 -15.98
CA ARG A 120 -7.03 -21.89 -16.89
C ARG A 120 -8.51 -21.54 -16.99
N GLU A 121 -8.82 -20.32 -16.55
CA GLU A 121 -10.16 -19.77 -16.66
C GLU A 121 -10.16 -18.57 -17.63
N PRO A 122 -11.15 -18.46 -18.52
CA PRO A 122 -11.29 -17.30 -19.41
C PRO A 122 -11.63 -16.06 -18.60
N LEU A 123 -11.63 -14.89 -19.27
CA LEU A 123 -12.09 -13.65 -18.66
C LEU A 123 -13.53 -13.83 -18.14
N MET A 124 -13.71 -13.52 -16.85
CA MET A 124 -15.00 -13.56 -16.16
C MET A 124 -15.96 -12.54 -16.77
N ASN A 125 -17.25 -12.83 -16.82
CA ASN A 125 -18.22 -11.85 -17.29
C ASN A 125 -18.39 -10.69 -16.29
N VAL A 126 -18.81 -9.54 -16.80
CA VAL A 126 -18.92 -8.29 -16.03
C VAL A 126 -19.86 -8.45 -14.84
N GLU A 127 -21.01 -9.09 -15.04
CA GLU A 127 -22.05 -9.25 -14.02
C GLU A 127 -21.52 -10.02 -12.79
N LYS A 128 -20.75 -11.09 -13.03
CA LYS A 128 -20.15 -11.90 -11.95
C LYS A 128 -19.13 -11.09 -11.17
N VAL A 129 -18.29 -10.31 -11.86
CA VAL A 129 -17.29 -9.43 -11.22
C VAL A 129 -17.99 -8.38 -10.35
N LEU A 130 -19.05 -7.74 -10.86
CA LEU A 130 -19.78 -6.73 -10.12
C LEU A 130 -20.57 -7.30 -8.94
N ALA A 131 -21.08 -8.52 -9.05
CA ALA A 131 -21.70 -9.21 -7.92
C ALA A 131 -20.70 -9.46 -6.79
N THR A 132 -19.47 -9.92 -7.12
CA THR A 132 -18.39 -10.10 -6.15
C THR A 132 -17.94 -8.76 -5.54
N ALA A 133 -17.84 -7.71 -6.36
CA ALA A 133 -17.49 -6.37 -5.86
C ALA A 133 -18.53 -5.83 -4.88
N LYS A 134 -19.82 -6.05 -5.17
CA LYS A 134 -20.92 -5.66 -4.27
C LYS A 134 -20.87 -6.40 -2.93
N GLN A 135 -20.54 -7.69 -2.95
CA GLN A 135 -20.34 -8.47 -1.74
C GLN A 135 -19.14 -7.94 -0.94
N ALA A 136 -17.99 -7.72 -1.60
CA ALA A 136 -16.79 -7.17 -0.97
C ALA A 136 -17.08 -5.82 -0.28
N LYS A 137 -17.86 -4.92 -0.92
CA LYS A 137 -18.29 -3.67 -0.30
C LYS A 137 -19.11 -3.92 0.96
N ALA A 138 -20.04 -4.84 0.94
CA ALA A 138 -20.87 -5.18 2.09
C ALA A 138 -20.05 -5.75 3.26
N GLU A 139 -18.90 -6.39 2.98
CA GLU A 139 -17.94 -6.89 3.97
C GLU A 139 -16.97 -5.83 4.47
N GLY A 140 -16.98 -4.62 3.90
CA GLY A 140 -16.20 -3.46 4.34
C GLY A 140 -14.97 -3.14 3.48
N ALA A 141 -14.81 -3.78 2.31
CA ALA A 141 -13.75 -3.40 1.38
C ALA A 141 -13.99 -2.00 0.80
N THR A 142 -12.96 -1.15 0.86
CA THR A 142 -12.97 0.18 0.25
C THR A 142 -12.33 0.19 -1.13
N ARG A 143 -11.50 -0.83 -1.44
CA ARG A 143 -10.84 -1.01 -2.74
C ARG A 143 -11.11 -2.40 -3.29
N PHE A 144 -11.47 -2.47 -4.56
CA PHE A 144 -11.64 -3.72 -5.29
C PHE A 144 -10.59 -3.84 -6.39
N CYS A 145 -9.75 -4.88 -6.28
CA CYS A 145 -8.63 -5.12 -7.18
C CYS A 145 -8.98 -6.27 -8.13
N MET A 146 -8.79 -6.08 -9.42
CA MET A 146 -9.07 -7.04 -10.49
C MET A 146 -7.76 -7.45 -11.16
N GLY A 147 -7.39 -8.73 -11.04
CA GLY A 147 -6.18 -9.28 -11.64
C GLY A 147 -6.49 -10.18 -12.84
N ALA A 148 -5.75 -10.02 -13.94
CA ALA A 148 -5.81 -10.90 -15.09
C ALA A 148 -4.42 -11.44 -15.46
N ALA A 149 -4.33 -12.75 -15.69
CA ALA A 149 -3.09 -13.44 -16.08
C ALA A 149 -2.74 -13.15 -17.54
N TRP A 150 -2.33 -11.91 -17.83
CA TRP A 150 -1.85 -11.44 -19.13
C TRP A 150 -0.42 -10.91 -19.03
N ARG A 151 0.34 -11.02 -20.12
CA ARG A 151 1.59 -10.27 -20.30
C ARG A 151 1.29 -8.80 -20.63
N ASP A 152 0.47 -8.64 -21.67
CA ASP A 152 -0.01 -7.36 -22.18
C ASP A 152 -1.53 -7.37 -22.21
N VAL A 153 -2.14 -6.23 -22.01
CA VAL A 153 -3.59 -6.10 -22.11
C VAL A 153 -4.02 -6.34 -23.58
N PRO A 154 -4.91 -7.30 -23.87
CA PRO A 154 -5.42 -7.48 -25.21
C PRO A 154 -6.32 -6.32 -25.62
N ASN A 155 -6.31 -5.97 -26.91
CA ASN A 155 -7.28 -5.02 -27.46
C ASN A 155 -8.63 -5.72 -27.77
N GLY A 156 -9.69 -4.90 -27.96
CA GLY A 156 -11.02 -5.37 -28.34
C GLY A 156 -11.88 -5.80 -27.16
N LYS A 157 -12.80 -6.73 -27.41
CA LYS A 157 -13.90 -7.05 -26.48
C LYS A 157 -13.44 -7.36 -25.04
N GLN A 158 -12.35 -8.09 -24.85
CA GLN A 158 -11.88 -8.40 -23.49
C GLN A 158 -11.45 -7.14 -22.73
N PHE A 159 -10.84 -6.18 -23.40
CA PHE A 159 -10.49 -4.92 -22.79
C PHE A 159 -11.72 -4.05 -22.53
N ASP A 160 -12.68 -4.05 -23.48
CA ASP A 160 -13.94 -3.31 -23.31
C ASP A 160 -14.72 -3.84 -22.11
N ASP A 161 -14.77 -5.17 -21.92
CA ASP A 161 -15.38 -5.80 -20.75
C ASP A 161 -14.67 -5.36 -19.45
N VAL A 162 -13.33 -5.26 -19.44
CA VAL A 162 -12.58 -4.74 -18.26
C VAL A 162 -12.92 -3.27 -17.99
N LEU A 163 -13.01 -2.43 -19.01
CA LEU A 163 -13.43 -1.03 -18.85
C LEU A 163 -14.83 -0.92 -18.24
N GLU A 164 -15.74 -1.82 -18.61
CA GLU A 164 -17.08 -1.90 -18.03
C GLU A 164 -17.04 -2.35 -16.57
N MET A 165 -16.20 -3.35 -16.23
CA MET A 165 -15.97 -3.76 -14.84
C MET A 165 -15.46 -2.59 -13.99
N VAL A 166 -14.50 -1.81 -14.49
CA VAL A 166 -13.97 -0.63 -13.80
C VAL A 166 -15.09 0.37 -13.53
N ARG A 167 -15.89 0.74 -14.55
CA ARG A 167 -17.02 1.67 -14.38
C ARG A 167 -18.02 1.15 -13.34
N GLY A 168 -18.35 -0.14 -13.42
CA GLY A 168 -19.28 -0.78 -12.49
C GLY A 168 -18.78 -0.75 -11.05
N VAL A 169 -17.50 -1.05 -10.79
CA VAL A 169 -16.90 -0.94 -9.45
C VAL A 169 -16.96 0.50 -8.95
N ARG A 170 -16.71 1.49 -9.82
CA ARG A 170 -16.80 2.91 -9.46
C ARG A 170 -18.23 3.35 -9.09
N THR A 171 -19.27 2.78 -9.75
CA THR A 171 -20.66 3.07 -9.36
C THR A 171 -21.03 2.51 -7.98
N LEU A 172 -20.29 1.54 -7.49
CA LEU A 172 -20.38 1.06 -6.11
C LEU A 172 -19.65 1.98 -5.10
N GLU A 173 -19.12 3.12 -5.53
CA GLU A 173 -18.32 4.05 -4.70
C GLU A 173 -17.07 3.43 -4.08
N MET A 174 -16.53 2.38 -4.68
CA MET A 174 -15.25 1.76 -4.30
C MET A 174 -14.12 2.29 -5.18
N GLU A 175 -12.91 2.26 -4.66
CA GLU A 175 -11.71 2.40 -5.47
C GLU A 175 -11.57 1.16 -6.39
N ALA A 176 -11.43 1.39 -7.70
CA ALA A 176 -11.12 0.33 -8.65
C ALA A 176 -9.61 0.24 -8.86
N CYS A 177 -9.04 -0.95 -8.71
CA CYS A 177 -7.63 -1.23 -8.99
C CYS A 177 -7.52 -2.38 -9.98
N CYS A 178 -6.58 -2.30 -10.92
CA CYS A 178 -6.34 -3.36 -11.90
C CYS A 178 -4.88 -3.83 -11.91
N THR A 179 -4.68 -5.12 -12.20
CA THR A 179 -3.39 -5.78 -12.48
C THR A 179 -3.56 -6.59 -13.76
N LEU A 180 -3.24 -6.01 -14.90
CA LEU A 180 -3.59 -6.58 -16.22
C LEU A 180 -2.34 -6.89 -17.10
N GLY A 181 -1.15 -6.80 -16.53
CA GLY A 181 0.10 -6.86 -17.28
C GLY A 181 0.56 -5.48 -17.74
N MET A 182 1.25 -5.43 -18.88
CA MET A 182 1.75 -4.17 -19.43
C MET A 182 0.66 -3.41 -20.19
N LEU A 183 0.73 -2.09 -20.13
CA LEU A 183 -0.18 -1.16 -20.82
C LEU A 183 0.60 -0.33 -21.84
N ASN A 184 -0.05 -0.04 -22.97
CA ASN A 184 0.33 1.09 -23.80
C ASN A 184 -0.38 2.38 -23.35
N GLU A 185 -0.04 3.52 -23.93
CA GLU A 185 -0.56 4.84 -23.56
C GLU A 185 -2.07 4.92 -23.75
N GLU A 186 -2.59 4.47 -24.93
CA GLU A 186 -4.02 4.48 -25.25
C GLU A 186 -4.83 3.65 -24.23
N GLN A 187 -4.30 2.50 -23.82
CA GLN A 187 -4.95 1.64 -22.83
C GLN A 187 -4.98 2.28 -21.45
N ALA A 188 -3.90 2.95 -21.05
CA ALA A 188 -3.84 3.69 -19.79
C ALA A 188 -4.85 4.85 -19.78
N GLU A 189 -4.93 5.63 -20.87
CA GLU A 189 -5.92 6.70 -21.02
C GLU A 189 -7.37 6.19 -20.97
N LYS A 190 -7.67 5.07 -21.63
CA LYS A 190 -9.01 4.44 -21.59
C LYS A 190 -9.38 3.96 -20.19
N LEU A 191 -8.43 3.39 -19.44
CA LEU A 191 -8.65 3.00 -18.04
C LEU A 191 -8.89 4.23 -17.15
N ALA A 192 -8.13 5.31 -17.33
CA ALA A 192 -8.36 6.57 -16.63
C ALA A 192 -9.75 7.14 -16.93
N ALA A 193 -10.15 7.17 -18.21
CA ALA A 193 -11.48 7.62 -18.63
C ALA A 193 -12.62 6.73 -18.09
N ALA A 194 -12.36 5.44 -17.86
CA ALA A 194 -13.29 4.54 -17.18
C ALA A 194 -13.38 4.77 -15.66
N GLY A 195 -12.49 5.60 -15.08
CA GLY A 195 -12.45 5.94 -13.68
C GLY A 195 -11.58 5.02 -12.83
N LEU A 196 -10.60 4.32 -13.43
CA LEU A 196 -9.65 3.51 -12.68
C LEU A 196 -8.91 4.36 -11.66
N THR A 197 -8.95 3.95 -10.40
CA THR A 197 -8.29 4.68 -9.31
C THR A 197 -6.81 4.34 -9.22
N ALA A 198 -6.47 3.06 -9.30
CA ALA A 198 -5.09 2.60 -9.16
C ALA A 198 -4.75 1.50 -10.18
N TYR A 199 -3.50 1.42 -10.58
CA TYR A 199 -2.97 0.32 -11.36
C TYR A 199 -1.84 -0.37 -10.60
N ASN A 200 -1.99 -1.67 -10.37
CA ASN A 200 -0.95 -2.47 -9.73
C ASN A 200 0.01 -3.02 -10.78
N HIS A 201 1.26 -2.67 -10.64
CA HIS A 201 2.36 -3.22 -11.44
C HIS A 201 3.63 -3.26 -10.61
N ASN A 202 3.86 -4.38 -9.94
CA ASN A 202 4.97 -4.53 -9.01
C ASN A 202 6.31 -4.56 -9.73
N LEU A 203 7.37 -4.06 -9.09
CA LEU A 203 8.76 -4.26 -9.51
C LEU A 203 9.26 -5.66 -9.14
N ASP A 204 8.59 -6.33 -8.23
CA ASP A 204 8.83 -7.65 -7.66
C ASP A 204 10.11 -7.74 -6.85
N THR A 205 11.27 -7.34 -7.37
CA THR A 205 12.57 -7.37 -6.68
C THR A 205 13.46 -6.20 -7.16
N SER A 206 14.76 -6.25 -6.85
CA SER A 206 15.75 -5.27 -7.35
C SER A 206 16.00 -5.42 -8.86
N PRO A 207 16.51 -4.37 -9.53
CA PRO A 207 16.98 -4.50 -10.93
C PRO A 207 18.04 -5.57 -11.09
N GLU A 208 18.92 -5.71 -10.09
CA GLU A 208 20.07 -6.62 -10.11
C GLU A 208 19.64 -8.09 -10.02
N PHE A 209 18.62 -8.38 -9.21
CA PHE A 209 18.12 -9.75 -9.01
C PHE A 209 16.96 -10.12 -9.94
N TYR A 210 16.43 -9.15 -10.69
CA TYR A 210 15.22 -9.34 -11.50
C TYR A 210 15.37 -10.45 -12.56
N GLY A 211 16.53 -10.52 -13.22
CA GLY A 211 16.81 -11.53 -14.25
C GLY A 211 16.82 -12.97 -13.76
N GLU A 212 17.05 -13.20 -12.46
CA GLU A 212 16.99 -14.54 -11.85
C GLU A 212 15.53 -15.00 -11.66
N ILE A 213 14.59 -14.08 -11.65
CA ILE A 213 13.17 -14.35 -11.34
C ILE A 213 12.30 -14.32 -12.58
N ILE A 214 12.59 -13.43 -13.55
CA ILE A 214 11.77 -13.21 -14.75
C ILE A 214 12.71 -12.97 -15.94
N SER A 215 12.57 -13.76 -16.99
CA SER A 215 13.33 -13.60 -18.24
C SER A 215 12.48 -13.12 -19.43
N THR A 216 11.16 -13.28 -19.38
CA THR A 216 10.26 -12.99 -20.49
C THR A 216 9.96 -11.51 -20.67
N ARG A 217 10.30 -10.65 -19.70
CA ARG A 217 10.23 -9.20 -19.81
C ARG A 217 11.34 -8.53 -18.99
N THR A 218 11.69 -7.32 -19.35
CA THR A 218 12.73 -6.54 -18.70
C THR A 218 12.19 -5.72 -17.52
N TYR A 219 13.09 -5.30 -16.63
CA TYR A 219 12.78 -4.37 -15.55
C TYR A 219 12.31 -3.01 -16.09
N ASP A 220 12.94 -2.53 -17.17
CA ASP A 220 12.59 -1.26 -17.82
C ASP A 220 11.17 -1.26 -18.39
N GLU A 221 10.70 -2.38 -18.96
CA GLU A 221 9.31 -2.49 -19.43
C GLU A 221 8.30 -2.31 -18.28
N ARG A 222 8.66 -2.72 -17.05
CA ARG A 222 7.83 -2.44 -15.87
C ARG A 222 7.81 -0.96 -15.52
N LEU A 223 8.98 -0.32 -15.49
CA LEU A 223 9.09 1.12 -15.22
C LEU A 223 8.34 1.94 -16.25
N GLN A 224 8.44 1.61 -17.53
CA GLN A 224 7.68 2.27 -18.60
C GLN A 224 6.17 2.13 -18.42
N THR A 225 5.70 0.95 -17.97
CA THR A 225 4.26 0.76 -17.70
C THR A 225 3.80 1.66 -16.54
N LEU A 226 4.59 1.77 -15.47
CA LEU A 226 4.30 2.67 -14.34
C LEU A 226 4.27 4.14 -14.78
N GLU A 227 5.19 4.54 -15.67
CA GLU A 227 5.22 5.89 -16.23
C GLU A 227 3.95 6.19 -17.04
N ARG A 228 3.54 5.28 -17.95
CA ARG A 228 2.29 5.43 -18.73
C ARG A 228 1.06 5.56 -17.84
N VAL A 229 1.00 4.76 -16.79
CA VAL A 229 -0.08 4.82 -15.78
C VAL A 229 -0.13 6.20 -15.11
N ARG A 230 1.01 6.73 -14.68
CA ARG A 230 1.09 8.07 -14.07
C ARG A 230 0.71 9.18 -15.04
N ASN A 231 1.21 9.11 -16.27
CA ASN A 231 0.92 10.09 -17.32
C ASN A 231 -0.57 10.15 -17.65
N ALA A 232 -1.28 9.02 -17.52
CA ALA A 232 -2.73 8.97 -17.65
C ALA A 232 -3.50 9.47 -16.39
N GLY A 233 -2.81 9.88 -15.33
CA GLY A 233 -3.43 10.37 -14.10
C GLY A 233 -3.98 9.28 -13.17
N ILE A 234 -3.57 8.02 -13.36
CA ILE A 234 -3.93 6.90 -12.50
C ILE A 234 -2.90 6.77 -11.38
N THR A 235 -3.32 6.49 -10.15
CA THR A 235 -2.41 6.22 -9.05
C THR A 235 -1.69 4.89 -9.21
N VAL A 236 -0.49 4.77 -8.65
CA VAL A 236 0.35 3.58 -8.78
C VAL A 236 0.30 2.74 -7.51
N CYS A 237 -0.01 1.44 -7.67
CA CYS A 237 0.21 0.42 -6.66
C CYS A 237 1.43 -0.39 -7.11
N CYS A 238 2.56 -0.26 -6.41
CA CYS A 238 3.82 -0.87 -6.80
C CYS A 238 4.64 -1.28 -5.58
N GLY A 239 5.08 -2.51 -5.55
CA GLY A 239 5.89 -3.08 -4.48
C GLY A 239 6.67 -4.29 -4.93
N GLY A 240 6.93 -5.22 -4.02
CA GLY A 240 7.73 -6.40 -4.32
C GLY A 240 7.43 -7.61 -3.45
N ILE A 241 8.24 -8.63 -3.65
CA ILE A 241 8.18 -9.92 -2.96
C ILE A 241 9.53 -10.16 -2.31
N ILE A 242 9.54 -10.58 -1.06
CA ILE A 242 10.75 -11.00 -0.35
C ILE A 242 10.72 -12.50 -0.06
N GLY A 243 11.90 -13.10 0.05
CA GLY A 243 12.06 -14.56 0.27
C GLY A 243 12.15 -15.37 -1.02
N MET A 244 12.50 -14.73 -2.15
CA MET A 244 12.71 -15.39 -3.44
C MET A 244 14.18 -15.84 -3.65
N GLY A 245 15.00 -15.82 -2.61
CA GLY A 245 16.44 -16.10 -2.67
C GLY A 245 17.32 -14.84 -2.76
N GLU A 246 16.71 -13.67 -2.82
CA GLU A 246 17.37 -12.37 -2.84
C GLU A 246 18.16 -12.10 -1.54
N GLN A 247 19.21 -11.27 -1.64
CA GLN A 247 19.97 -10.79 -0.50
C GLN A 247 19.36 -9.50 0.07
N ARG A 248 19.79 -9.07 1.27
CA ARG A 248 19.35 -7.78 1.85
C ARG A 248 19.66 -6.60 0.94
N GLN A 249 20.78 -6.66 0.22
CA GLN A 249 21.18 -5.62 -0.75
C GLN A 249 20.10 -5.43 -1.83
N ASP A 250 19.48 -6.51 -2.30
CA ASP A 250 18.40 -6.45 -3.28
C ASP A 250 17.16 -5.79 -2.69
N ARG A 251 16.87 -6.01 -1.41
CA ARG A 251 15.78 -5.34 -0.70
C ARG A 251 16.01 -3.84 -0.56
N TYR A 252 17.25 -3.41 -0.29
CA TYR A 252 17.61 -1.99 -0.25
C TYR A 252 17.44 -1.36 -1.63
N SER A 253 17.90 -2.04 -2.68
CA SER A 253 17.77 -1.58 -4.07
C SER A 253 16.29 -1.49 -4.49
N LEU A 254 15.46 -2.50 -4.19
CA LEU A 254 14.02 -2.45 -4.44
C LEU A 254 13.36 -1.25 -3.71
N LEU A 255 13.67 -1.05 -2.42
CA LEU A 255 13.14 0.07 -1.65
C LEU A 255 13.57 1.42 -2.25
N GLN A 256 14.80 1.53 -2.72
CA GLN A 256 15.28 2.71 -3.41
C GLN A 256 14.51 2.98 -4.69
N GLN A 257 14.32 1.97 -5.55
CA GLN A 257 13.55 2.08 -6.79
C GLN A 257 12.12 2.54 -6.54
N LEU A 258 11.50 2.09 -5.45
CA LEU A 258 10.15 2.53 -5.07
C LEU A 258 10.15 3.98 -4.54
N ALA A 259 11.11 4.33 -3.68
CA ALA A 259 11.18 5.63 -3.02
C ALA A 259 11.72 6.75 -3.92
N GLN A 260 12.36 6.43 -5.04
CA GLN A 260 12.79 7.41 -6.05
C GLN A 260 11.67 7.80 -7.03
N GLN A 261 10.56 7.06 -7.07
CA GLN A 261 9.42 7.44 -7.90
C GLN A 261 8.80 8.75 -7.39
N ASN A 262 8.56 9.71 -8.28
CA ASN A 262 7.96 11.01 -7.95
C ASN A 262 6.65 11.23 -8.75
N PRO A 263 5.49 11.21 -8.08
CA PRO A 263 5.27 10.93 -6.66
C PRO A 263 5.58 9.48 -6.27
N HIS A 264 5.75 9.20 -4.98
CA HIS A 264 5.84 7.81 -4.49
C HIS A 264 4.64 6.99 -4.94
N PRO A 265 4.74 5.65 -5.06
CA PRO A 265 3.57 4.80 -5.22
C PRO A 265 2.58 5.08 -4.08
N GLU A 266 1.33 5.31 -4.42
CA GLU A 266 0.27 5.55 -3.43
C GLU A 266 -0.01 4.31 -2.57
N SER A 267 0.28 3.12 -3.11
CA SER A 267 0.21 1.86 -2.38
C SER A 267 1.44 1.02 -2.65
N VAL A 268 2.06 0.51 -1.59
CA VAL A 268 3.28 -0.30 -1.62
C VAL A 268 2.98 -1.67 -1.01
N PRO A 269 2.58 -2.68 -1.82
CA PRO A 269 2.42 -4.04 -1.34
C PRO A 269 3.78 -4.67 -1.03
N VAL A 270 3.95 -5.14 0.19
CA VAL A 270 5.06 -5.98 0.62
C VAL A 270 4.54 -7.40 0.74
N ASN A 271 5.01 -8.27 -0.14
CA ASN A 271 4.63 -9.67 -0.19
C ASN A 271 5.75 -10.53 0.38
N MET A 272 5.37 -11.60 1.05
CA MET A 272 6.26 -12.71 1.35
C MET A 272 6.00 -13.84 0.34
N LEU A 273 7.04 -14.50 -0.13
CA LEU A 273 6.90 -15.60 -1.07
C LEU A 273 5.93 -16.66 -0.52
N VAL A 274 4.91 -16.97 -1.29
CA VAL A 274 4.06 -18.14 -1.08
C VAL A 274 4.57 -19.23 -2.01
N ARG A 275 5.19 -20.25 -1.45
CA ARG A 275 5.74 -21.38 -2.21
C ARG A 275 4.58 -22.20 -2.75
N VAL A 276 4.56 -22.39 -4.08
CA VAL A 276 3.51 -23.16 -4.76
C VAL A 276 4.16 -24.31 -5.51
N HIS A 277 3.66 -25.52 -5.30
CA HIS A 277 4.13 -26.72 -5.95
C HIS A 277 4.08 -26.57 -7.49
N GLY A 278 5.14 -27.03 -8.14
CA GLY A 278 5.31 -26.92 -9.59
C GLY A 278 5.88 -25.59 -10.08
N THR A 279 6.17 -24.63 -9.19
CA THR A 279 6.91 -23.40 -9.53
C THR A 279 8.40 -23.56 -9.23
N PRO A 280 9.30 -22.82 -9.90
CA PRO A 280 10.75 -22.89 -9.62
C PRO A 280 11.14 -22.60 -8.17
N LEU A 281 10.35 -21.80 -7.44
CA LEU A 281 10.63 -21.40 -6.06
C LEU A 281 9.87 -22.25 -5.02
N GLU A 282 9.37 -23.43 -5.38
CA GLU A 282 8.62 -24.29 -4.44
C GLU A 282 9.44 -24.76 -3.23
N GLU A 283 10.74 -24.96 -3.42
CA GLU A 283 11.68 -25.41 -2.38
C GLU A 283 12.51 -24.27 -1.76
N GLU A 284 12.17 -23.01 -2.09
CA GLU A 284 12.92 -21.87 -1.55
C GLU A 284 12.76 -21.79 -0.02
N LYS A 285 13.81 -21.32 0.65
CA LYS A 285 13.81 -21.23 2.10
C LYS A 285 12.79 -20.20 2.61
N GLU A 286 12.15 -20.55 3.71
CA GLU A 286 11.28 -19.63 4.40
C GLU A 286 12.08 -18.44 4.97
N ILE A 287 11.57 -17.24 4.72
CA ILE A 287 12.19 -16.03 5.23
C ILE A 287 11.72 -15.76 6.66
N ASP A 288 12.65 -15.24 7.49
CA ASP A 288 12.32 -14.80 8.84
C ASP A 288 11.29 -13.65 8.81
N SER A 289 10.23 -13.76 9.61
CA SER A 289 9.19 -12.74 9.73
C SER A 289 9.73 -11.37 10.16
N PHE A 290 10.84 -11.29 10.89
CA PHE A 290 11.49 -10.03 11.20
C PHE A 290 12.04 -9.31 9.97
N GLU A 291 12.42 -10.01 8.92
CA GLU A 291 12.81 -9.39 7.66
C GLU A 291 11.63 -8.71 6.97
N LEU A 292 10.44 -9.31 7.03
CA LEU A 292 9.20 -8.67 6.56
C LEU A 292 8.88 -7.41 7.37
N VAL A 293 8.99 -7.47 8.69
CA VAL A 293 8.78 -6.32 9.58
C VAL A 293 9.75 -5.19 9.24
N ARG A 294 11.04 -5.51 9.02
CA ARG A 294 12.07 -4.53 8.61
C ARG A 294 11.73 -3.90 7.26
N MET A 295 11.31 -4.71 6.29
CA MET A 295 10.93 -4.23 4.96
C MET A 295 9.77 -3.23 5.03
N ILE A 296 8.71 -3.56 5.79
CA ILE A 296 7.55 -2.70 6.02
C ILE A 296 7.94 -1.41 6.74
N ALA A 297 8.72 -1.49 7.82
CA ALA A 297 9.14 -0.34 8.60
C ALA A 297 10.00 0.63 7.78
N THR A 298 10.94 0.09 7.00
CA THR A 298 11.77 0.90 6.11
C THR A 298 10.94 1.53 5.00
N ALA A 299 10.04 0.78 4.36
CA ALA A 299 9.11 1.32 3.36
C ALA A 299 8.27 2.48 3.92
N ARG A 300 7.76 2.38 5.16
CA ARG A 300 7.02 3.45 5.85
C ARG A 300 7.86 4.70 6.05
N ILE A 301 9.13 4.55 6.44
CA ILE A 301 10.03 5.69 6.66
C ILE A 301 10.34 6.39 5.33
N LEU A 302 10.63 5.63 4.30
CA LEU A 302 11.01 6.17 2.98
C LEU A 302 9.83 6.79 2.24
N MET A 303 8.64 6.19 2.34
CA MET A 303 7.43 6.57 1.61
C MET A 303 6.28 6.86 2.59
N PRO A 304 6.36 7.98 3.34
CA PRO A 304 5.51 8.21 4.50
C PRO A 304 4.02 8.37 4.19
N ALA A 305 3.66 8.86 3.01
CA ALA A 305 2.27 9.06 2.60
C ALA A 305 1.62 7.82 1.95
N SER A 306 2.42 6.80 1.60
CA SER A 306 1.92 5.60 0.91
C SER A 306 1.11 4.70 1.83
N PHE A 307 0.12 3.99 1.28
CA PHE A 307 -0.46 2.82 1.94
C PHE A 307 0.55 1.66 1.84
N VAL A 308 1.18 1.29 2.95
CA VAL A 308 2.05 0.10 3.00
C VAL A 308 1.17 -1.10 3.27
N ARG A 309 1.11 -2.03 2.31
CA ARG A 309 0.21 -3.18 2.39
C ARG A 309 0.95 -4.44 2.84
N LEU A 310 0.50 -5.01 3.95
CA LEU A 310 0.82 -6.39 4.31
C LEU A 310 -0.01 -7.30 3.39
N SER A 311 0.67 -7.91 2.41
CA SER A 311 0.03 -8.54 1.26
C SER A 311 0.12 -10.08 1.34
N ALA A 312 0.66 -10.77 0.31
CA ALA A 312 0.75 -12.22 0.31
C ALA A 312 1.65 -12.78 1.43
N GLY A 313 1.41 -14.04 1.84
CA GLY A 313 2.18 -14.74 2.86
C GLY A 313 1.62 -14.63 4.28
N ARG A 314 0.50 -13.93 4.50
CA ARG A 314 -0.08 -13.70 5.83
C ARG A 314 -0.47 -14.97 6.59
N LEU A 315 -0.82 -16.06 5.89
CA LEU A 315 -1.11 -17.34 6.53
C LEU A 315 0.10 -18.01 7.19
N GLN A 316 1.32 -17.61 6.79
CA GLN A 316 2.58 -18.09 7.36
C GLN A 316 2.97 -17.30 8.63
N LEU A 317 2.25 -16.21 8.94
CA LEU A 317 2.53 -15.34 10.07
C LEU A 317 1.62 -15.65 11.26
N SER A 318 2.19 -15.60 12.46
CA SER A 318 1.40 -15.58 13.71
C SER A 318 0.67 -14.24 13.86
N ASP A 319 -0.31 -14.16 14.75
CA ASP A 319 -1.02 -12.92 15.09
C ASP A 319 -0.03 -11.85 15.58
N GLU A 320 0.98 -12.25 16.38
CA GLU A 320 2.01 -11.36 16.93
C GLU A 320 2.91 -10.79 15.80
N ALA A 321 3.29 -11.63 14.82
CA ALA A 321 4.08 -11.18 13.68
C ALA A 321 3.29 -10.20 12.81
N GLN A 322 1.99 -10.43 12.60
CA GLN A 322 1.14 -9.46 11.90
C GLN A 322 0.97 -8.17 12.70
N ALA A 323 0.81 -8.24 14.02
CA ALA A 323 0.77 -7.07 14.91
C ALA A 323 2.06 -6.24 14.81
N LEU A 324 3.24 -6.89 14.74
CA LEU A 324 4.52 -6.21 14.50
C LEU A 324 4.55 -5.53 13.12
N CYS A 325 3.96 -6.12 12.08
CA CYS A 325 3.83 -5.49 10.77
C CYS A 325 2.97 -4.21 10.83
N PHE A 326 1.87 -4.21 11.60
CA PHE A 326 1.07 -2.99 11.83
C PHE A 326 1.84 -1.96 12.65
N MET A 327 2.58 -2.38 13.67
CA MET A 327 3.50 -1.51 14.40
C MET A 327 4.61 -0.95 13.51
N ALA A 328 5.06 -1.69 12.51
CA ALA A 328 6.00 -1.24 11.48
C ALA A 328 5.39 -0.22 10.49
N GLY A 329 4.09 0.02 10.56
CA GLY A 329 3.38 0.99 9.73
C GLY A 329 2.66 0.41 8.53
N ALA A 330 2.43 -0.92 8.47
CA ALA A 330 1.45 -1.47 7.53
C ALA A 330 0.06 -0.93 7.89
N ASN A 331 -0.68 -0.44 6.89
CA ASN A 331 -2.01 0.15 7.06
C ASN A 331 -2.99 -0.25 5.95
N SER A 332 -2.69 -1.32 5.24
CA SER A 332 -3.58 -1.92 4.24
C SER A 332 -3.38 -3.43 4.19
N VAL A 333 -4.43 -4.18 3.99
CA VAL A 333 -4.40 -5.65 3.79
C VAL A 333 -5.37 -6.06 2.68
N PHE A 334 -5.13 -7.24 2.10
CA PHE A 334 -6.16 -7.93 1.35
C PHE A 334 -7.01 -8.77 2.29
N MET A 335 -8.32 -8.58 2.21
CA MET A 335 -9.34 -9.40 2.90
C MET A 335 -9.87 -10.49 1.98
N GLY A 336 -10.59 -11.46 2.56
CA GLY A 336 -11.19 -12.58 1.83
C GLY A 336 -10.26 -13.78 1.73
N GLU A 337 -10.85 -14.95 1.53
CA GLU A 337 -10.21 -16.26 1.65
C GLU A 337 -9.11 -16.55 0.63
N LYS A 338 -9.07 -15.80 -0.47
CA LYS A 338 -8.17 -16.03 -1.59
C LYS A 338 -7.65 -14.73 -2.18
N LEU A 339 -6.37 -14.72 -2.49
CA LEU A 339 -5.76 -13.71 -3.39
C LEU A 339 -6.07 -14.07 -4.84
N LEU A 340 -5.14 -13.93 -5.78
CA LEU A 340 -5.40 -14.36 -7.17
C LEU A 340 -5.59 -15.88 -7.26
N THR A 341 -4.64 -16.66 -6.73
CA THR A 341 -4.62 -18.13 -6.79
C THR A 341 -4.21 -18.77 -5.47
N THR A 342 -3.66 -18.01 -4.53
CA THR A 342 -3.16 -18.51 -3.25
C THR A 342 -4.14 -18.21 -2.12
N PRO A 343 -4.22 -19.09 -1.10
CA PRO A 343 -5.05 -18.85 0.08
C PRO A 343 -4.65 -17.56 0.82
N ASN A 344 -5.60 -16.97 1.52
CA ASN A 344 -5.44 -15.78 2.35
C ASN A 344 -6.22 -15.99 3.66
N PRO A 345 -5.93 -15.27 4.75
CA PRO A 345 -6.76 -15.32 5.95
C PRO A 345 -8.23 -14.98 5.65
N GLU A 346 -9.12 -15.73 6.27
CA GLU A 346 -10.56 -15.46 6.21
C GLU A 346 -10.90 -14.09 6.85
N SER A 347 -11.95 -13.45 6.37
CA SER A 347 -12.36 -12.11 6.82
C SER A 347 -12.65 -12.06 8.33
N ASP A 348 -13.19 -13.14 8.91
CA ASP A 348 -13.47 -13.22 10.35
C ASP A 348 -12.19 -13.31 11.19
N ARG A 349 -11.14 -13.96 10.68
CA ARG A 349 -9.81 -13.97 11.32
C ARG A 349 -9.20 -12.58 11.35
N ASP A 350 -9.30 -11.84 10.26
CA ASP A 350 -8.82 -10.46 10.18
C ASP A 350 -9.57 -9.55 11.17
N ARG A 351 -10.89 -9.67 11.22
CA ARG A 351 -11.72 -8.91 12.18
C ARG A 351 -11.31 -9.22 13.62
N THR A 352 -11.17 -10.51 13.94
CA THR A 352 -10.75 -10.95 15.27
C THR A 352 -9.39 -10.40 15.66
N LEU A 353 -8.43 -10.39 14.72
CA LEU A 353 -7.10 -9.83 14.96
C LEU A 353 -7.16 -8.33 15.22
N LEU A 354 -7.88 -7.57 14.39
CA LEU A 354 -8.01 -6.12 14.55
C LEU A 354 -8.70 -5.77 15.87
N ASP A 355 -9.76 -6.50 16.26
CA ASP A 355 -10.44 -6.31 17.54
C ASP A 355 -9.50 -6.54 18.73
N LYS A 356 -8.67 -7.61 18.72
CA LYS A 356 -7.64 -7.85 19.73
C LYS A 356 -6.63 -6.70 19.84
N LEU A 357 -6.31 -6.04 18.71
CA LEU A 357 -5.34 -4.97 18.65
C LEU A 357 -5.98 -3.58 18.89
N GLY A 358 -7.30 -3.48 19.04
CA GLY A 358 -8.01 -2.21 19.13
C GLY A 358 -7.92 -1.38 17.84
N MET A 359 -7.78 -2.04 16.71
CA MET A 359 -7.71 -1.43 15.38
C MET A 359 -9.04 -1.60 14.65
N ARG A 360 -9.24 -0.82 13.58
CA ARG A 360 -10.49 -0.83 12.81
C ARG A 360 -10.24 -0.68 11.32
N TRP A 361 -11.23 -1.08 10.54
CA TRP A 361 -11.25 -0.76 9.11
C TRP A 361 -11.44 0.73 8.87
N ILE A 362 -10.81 1.26 7.83
CA ILE A 362 -11.10 2.61 7.35
C ILE A 362 -12.57 2.64 6.90
N ASP A 363 -13.34 3.56 7.48
CA ASP A 363 -14.72 3.83 7.12
C ASP A 363 -14.76 5.06 6.21
N GLU A 364 -14.96 4.86 4.92
CA GLU A 364 -15.00 5.96 3.96
C GLU A 364 -16.11 6.97 4.24
N GLU A 365 -17.24 6.55 4.79
CA GLU A 365 -18.34 7.46 5.10
C GLU A 365 -17.95 8.43 6.23
N LYS A 366 -17.28 7.94 7.26
CA LYS A 366 -16.75 8.79 8.34
C LYS A 366 -15.63 9.68 7.84
N THR A 367 -14.73 9.16 7.02
CA THR A 367 -13.61 9.94 6.45
C THR A 367 -14.13 11.04 5.55
N LYS A 368 -15.13 10.77 4.70
CA LYS A 368 -15.81 11.80 3.87
C LYS A 368 -16.56 12.83 4.71
N ALA A 369 -17.19 12.42 5.81
CA ALA A 369 -17.88 13.33 6.74
C ALA A 369 -16.90 14.23 7.48
N GLU A 370 -15.79 13.68 7.99
CA GLU A 370 -14.72 14.44 8.65
C GLU A 370 -14.06 15.44 7.67
N THR A 371 -13.83 15.05 6.42
CA THR A 371 -13.29 15.93 5.38
C THR A 371 -14.28 17.04 5.01
N LYS A 372 -15.59 16.76 4.93
CA LYS A 372 -16.62 17.79 4.65
C LYS A 372 -16.75 18.81 5.79
N VAL A 373 -16.68 18.36 7.04
CA VAL A 373 -16.70 19.25 8.22
C VAL A 373 -15.44 20.13 8.25
N THR A 374 -14.35 19.68 7.69
CA THR A 374 -13.09 20.44 7.62
C THR A 374 -13.11 21.49 6.50
N PHE A 375 -14.01 21.39 5.52
CA PHE A 375 -14.15 22.31 4.37
C PHE A 375 -15.41 23.19 4.42
N ALA A 376 -16.27 23.05 5.40
CA ALA A 376 -17.40 23.90 5.69
C ALA A 376 -17.06 24.91 6.81
#